data_992abbf7f4d6a8c0f8827d09da863b8e
#
_entry.id   992abbf7f4d6a8c0f8827d09da863b8e
#
_cell.length_a   1.000
_cell.length_b   1.000
_cell.length_c   1.000
_cell.angle_alpha   90.00
_cell.angle_beta   90.00
_cell.angle_gamma   90.00
#
_symmetry.space_group_name_H-M   'P 1'
#
loop_
_entity.id
_entity.type
_entity.pdbx_description
1 polymer ?
#
loop_
_entity_poly.entity_id
_entity_poly.type
_entity_poly.pdbx_seq_one_letter_code
_entity_poly.pdbx_strand_id
1 'polypeptide(L)'
;MDILSKLPERLKELMFDRGINAPNLAETLGVGANTITRYLQGASTPNFEIFVKLVEYFNCSADFLLGLEEQPFYERKYLPVPLFSEQFRKAMEECKISQYALKNKTGISWNNFHKWLNGKSKPYPDSLVKIVIAMECTVDFLIGRVN
;
A
#
# COMPACT_ATOMS: atom_id res chain seq x y z
N MET A 1 12.29 -8.71 -12.12
CA MET A 1 12.55 -8.00 -10.87
C MET A 1 11.24 -7.85 -10.09
N ASP A 2 11.28 -8.16 -8.81
CA ASP A 2 10.10 -8.05 -7.95
C ASP A 2 9.69 -6.60 -7.78
N ILE A 3 8.42 -6.30 -8.01
CA ILE A 3 7.87 -4.95 -7.92
C ILE A 3 7.89 -4.41 -6.49
N LEU A 4 7.93 -5.31 -5.49
CA LEU A 4 7.97 -4.96 -4.07
C LEU A 4 9.33 -5.26 -3.44
N SER A 5 10.41 -5.28 -4.24
CA SER A 5 11.74 -5.67 -3.76
C SER A 5 12.29 -4.79 -2.65
N LYS A 6 11.84 -3.54 -2.54
CA LYS A 6 12.31 -2.60 -1.52
C LYS A 6 11.52 -2.67 -0.22
N LEU A 7 10.38 -3.34 -0.20
CA LEU A 7 9.50 -3.36 0.99
C LEU A 7 10.22 -3.91 2.23
N PRO A 8 10.94 -5.04 2.17
CA PRO A 8 11.63 -5.56 3.37
C PRO A 8 12.65 -4.57 3.93
N GLU A 9 13.45 -3.97 3.07
CA GLU A 9 14.48 -3.02 3.49
C GLU A 9 13.85 -1.75 4.09
N ARG A 10 12.81 -1.23 3.45
CA ARG A 10 12.11 -0.04 3.92
C ARG A 10 11.43 -0.29 5.27
N LEU A 11 10.85 -1.48 5.45
CA LEU A 11 10.25 -1.85 6.73
C LEU A 11 11.31 -1.90 7.83
N LYS A 12 12.50 -2.43 7.53
CA LYS A 12 13.62 -2.44 8.48
C LYS A 12 14.02 -1.02 8.89
N GLU A 13 14.10 -0.10 7.93
CA GLU A 13 14.43 1.29 8.21
C GLU A 13 13.39 1.94 9.13
N LEU A 14 12.11 1.74 8.86
CA LEU A 14 11.03 2.28 9.69
C LEU A 14 11.09 1.73 11.10
N MET A 15 11.35 0.44 11.25
CA MET A 15 11.46 -0.20 12.56
C MET A 15 12.68 0.32 13.32
N PHE A 16 13.80 0.50 12.64
CA PHE A 16 15.00 1.06 13.23
C PHE A 16 14.78 2.48 13.71
N ASP A 17 14.17 3.32 12.89
CA ASP A 17 13.88 4.71 13.26
C ASP A 17 12.96 4.80 14.47
N ARG A 18 12.02 3.89 14.60
CA ARG A 18 11.07 3.86 15.72
C ARG A 18 11.64 3.15 16.95
N GLY A 19 12.72 2.36 16.78
CA GLY A 19 13.28 1.56 17.87
C GLY A 19 12.39 0.40 18.30
N ILE A 20 11.70 -0.23 17.35
CA ILE A 20 10.77 -1.32 17.63
C ILE A 20 11.26 -2.62 16.97
N ASN A 21 11.05 -3.74 17.67
CA ASN A 21 11.42 -5.07 17.14
C ASN A 21 10.19 -5.78 16.56
N ALA A 22 10.43 -6.94 15.92
CA ALA A 22 9.36 -7.69 15.26
C ALA A 22 8.26 -8.14 16.20
N PRO A 23 8.54 -8.69 17.40
CA PRO A 23 7.48 -9.06 18.33
C PRO A 23 6.60 -7.89 18.76
N ASN A 24 7.20 -6.73 19.03
CA ASN A 24 6.44 -5.55 19.43
C ASN A 24 5.58 -5.01 18.29
N LEU A 25 6.11 -5.00 17.07
CA LEU A 25 5.34 -4.56 15.91
C LEU A 25 4.17 -5.53 15.64
N ALA A 26 4.42 -6.82 15.74
CA ALA A 26 3.40 -7.85 15.56
C ALA A 26 2.24 -7.66 16.54
N GLU A 27 2.56 -7.44 17.81
CA GLU A 27 1.55 -7.18 18.84
C GLU A 27 0.71 -5.95 18.51
N THR A 28 1.36 -4.87 18.10
CA THR A 28 0.69 -3.63 17.72
C THR A 28 -0.27 -3.82 16.53
N LEU A 29 0.14 -4.63 15.56
CA LEU A 29 -0.68 -4.85 14.35
C LEU A 29 -1.68 -5.99 14.52
N GLY A 30 -1.60 -6.74 15.61
CA GLY A 30 -2.50 -7.89 15.82
C GLY A 30 -2.17 -9.09 14.96
N VAL A 31 -0.89 -9.30 14.63
CA VAL A 31 -0.42 -10.45 13.84
C VAL A 31 0.64 -11.20 14.61
N GLY A 32 1.05 -12.38 14.13
CA GLY A 32 2.13 -13.14 14.75
C GLY A 32 3.50 -12.55 14.45
N ALA A 33 4.46 -12.73 15.36
CA ALA A 33 5.84 -12.27 15.15
C ALA A 33 6.45 -12.88 13.89
N ASN A 34 6.10 -14.13 13.60
CA ASN A 34 6.55 -14.83 12.38
C ASN A 34 6.10 -14.11 11.11
N THR A 35 4.91 -13.51 11.13
CA THR A 35 4.38 -12.76 10.01
C THR A 35 5.29 -11.57 9.68
N ILE A 36 5.69 -10.82 10.71
CA ILE A 36 6.60 -9.68 10.52
C ILE A 36 7.96 -10.16 10.01
N THR A 37 8.49 -11.24 10.59
CA THR A 37 9.76 -11.81 10.15
C THR A 37 9.71 -12.19 8.67
N ARG A 38 8.61 -12.77 8.21
CA ARG A 38 8.44 -13.12 6.79
C ARG A 38 8.40 -11.89 5.90
N TYR A 39 7.78 -10.80 6.34
CA TYR A 39 7.84 -9.54 5.59
C TYR A 39 9.28 -9.03 5.47
N LEU A 40 10.04 -9.10 6.55
CA LEU A 40 11.44 -8.64 6.58
C LEU A 40 12.36 -9.48 5.70
N GLN A 41 12.00 -10.75 5.48
CA GLN A 41 12.75 -11.67 4.64
C GLN A 41 12.30 -11.62 3.16
N GLY A 42 11.23 -10.89 2.86
CA GLY A 42 10.66 -10.89 1.52
C GLY A 42 9.92 -12.17 1.18
N ALA A 43 9.60 -13.01 2.19
CA ALA A 43 8.92 -14.30 2.00
C ALA A 43 7.41 -14.13 1.83
N SER A 44 6.84 -13.04 2.31
CA SER A 44 5.42 -12.71 2.13
C SER A 44 5.26 -11.19 2.14
N THR A 45 4.09 -10.74 1.69
CA THR A 45 3.74 -9.32 1.67
C THR A 45 2.44 -9.11 2.44
N PRO A 46 2.29 -7.94 3.10
CA PRO A 46 1.05 -7.67 3.84
C PRO A 46 -0.13 -7.48 2.87
N ASN A 47 -1.32 -7.87 3.32
CA ASN A 47 -2.54 -7.54 2.61
C ASN A 47 -2.85 -6.06 2.79
N PHE A 48 -3.95 -5.58 2.20
CA PHE A 48 -4.32 -4.17 2.25
C PHE A 48 -4.47 -3.65 3.69
N GLU A 49 -5.20 -4.39 4.53
CA GLU A 49 -5.47 -3.96 5.91
C GLU A 49 -4.19 -3.85 6.73
N ILE A 50 -3.30 -4.82 6.63
CA ILE A 50 -2.03 -4.80 7.35
C ILE A 50 -1.12 -3.72 6.79
N PHE A 51 -1.11 -3.55 5.47
CA PHE A 51 -0.33 -2.50 4.83
C PHE A 51 -0.76 -1.11 5.35
N VAL A 52 -2.05 -0.84 5.41
CA VAL A 52 -2.58 0.42 5.94
C VAL A 52 -2.20 0.59 7.41
N LYS A 53 -2.34 -0.45 8.23
CA LYS A 53 -1.93 -0.40 9.63
C LYS A 53 -0.45 -0.07 9.78
N LEU A 54 0.39 -0.65 8.93
CA LEU A 54 1.84 -0.36 8.96
C LEU A 54 2.12 1.13 8.71
N VAL A 55 1.58 1.67 7.63
CA VAL A 55 1.86 3.07 7.29
C VAL A 55 1.21 4.05 8.27
N GLU A 56 0.08 3.69 8.86
CA GLU A 56 -0.55 4.49 9.91
C GLU A 56 0.27 4.44 11.20
N TYR A 57 0.72 3.26 11.61
CA TYR A 57 1.52 3.12 12.82
C TYR A 57 2.81 3.92 12.74
N PHE A 58 3.54 3.80 11.63
CA PHE A 58 4.79 4.54 11.44
C PHE A 58 4.57 6.00 11.05
N ASN A 59 3.35 6.37 10.71
CA ASN A 59 3.01 7.70 10.19
C ASN A 59 3.93 8.09 9.04
N CYS A 60 4.07 7.21 8.08
CA CYS A 60 4.98 7.40 6.97
C CYS A 60 4.27 7.35 5.62
N SER A 61 4.97 7.74 4.57
CA SER A 61 4.50 7.63 3.20
C SER A 61 4.33 6.16 2.81
N ALA A 62 3.17 5.82 2.26
CA ALA A 62 2.94 4.49 1.69
C ALA A 62 3.86 4.27 0.49
N ASP A 63 4.11 5.32 -0.29
CA ASP A 63 5.03 5.25 -1.43
C ASP A 63 6.46 4.95 -0.99
N PHE A 64 6.89 5.47 0.15
CA PHE A 64 8.20 5.13 0.70
C PHE A 64 8.30 3.63 1.01
N LEU A 65 7.31 3.08 1.70
CA LEU A 65 7.34 1.65 2.05
C LEU A 65 7.38 0.76 0.82
N LEU A 66 6.76 1.17 -0.27
CA LEU A 66 6.76 0.41 -1.52
C LEU A 66 7.93 0.76 -2.46
N GLY A 67 8.83 1.63 -2.02
CA GLY A 67 10.02 1.98 -2.78
C GLY A 67 9.81 3.00 -3.89
N LEU A 68 8.69 3.72 -3.87
CA LEU A 68 8.35 4.72 -4.88
C LEU A 68 8.75 6.14 -4.47
N GLU A 69 9.03 6.37 -3.19
CA GLU A 69 9.59 7.61 -2.67
C GLU A 69 10.85 7.30 -1.87
N GLU A 70 11.77 8.25 -1.80
CA GLU A 70 13.06 8.05 -1.12
C GLU A 70 13.02 8.41 0.36
N GLN A 71 12.02 9.19 0.81
CA GLN A 71 11.89 9.65 2.18
C GLN A 71 10.59 9.18 2.80
N PRO A 72 10.57 8.87 4.10
CA PRO A 72 9.35 8.41 4.77
C PRO A 72 8.32 9.50 5.04
N PHE A 73 8.71 10.76 5.06
CA PHE A 73 7.82 11.90 5.25
C PHE A 73 6.97 11.80 6.52
N TYR A 74 7.60 11.56 7.64
CA TYR A 74 6.94 11.41 8.95
C TYR A 74 6.14 12.65 9.38
N GLU A 75 6.51 13.82 8.92
CA GLU A 75 5.89 15.10 9.31
C GLU A 75 4.65 15.45 8.51
N ARG A 76 4.30 14.67 7.48
CA ARG A 76 3.08 14.91 6.70
C ARG A 76 1.85 14.57 7.54
N LYS A 77 0.76 15.32 7.32
CA LYS A 77 -0.53 15.02 7.94
C LYS A 77 -1.31 14.11 7.02
N TYR A 78 -1.29 12.83 7.33
CA TYR A 78 -2.02 11.84 6.53
C TYR A 78 -3.47 11.77 7.00
N LEU A 79 -4.38 11.59 6.04
CA LEU A 79 -5.80 11.45 6.30
C LEU A 79 -6.11 9.98 6.61
N PRO A 80 -7.18 9.70 7.38
CA PRO A 80 -7.65 8.34 7.57
C PRO A 80 -8.06 7.73 6.24
N VAL A 81 -7.77 6.44 6.05
CA VAL A 81 -8.06 5.75 4.80
C VAL A 81 -9.57 5.51 4.68
N PRO A 82 -10.22 6.05 3.63
CA PRO A 82 -11.64 5.78 3.40
C PRO A 82 -11.86 4.40 2.81
N LEU A 83 -13.12 4.04 2.54
CA LEU A 83 -13.42 2.81 1.83
C LEU A 83 -12.71 2.79 0.48
N PHE A 84 -11.94 1.74 0.23
CA PHE A 84 -11.13 1.67 -0.99
C PHE A 84 -12.00 1.73 -2.26
N SER A 85 -13.16 1.05 -2.26
CA SER A 85 -14.04 1.05 -3.43
C SER A 85 -14.48 2.46 -3.84
N GLU A 86 -14.82 3.29 -2.87
CA GLU A 86 -15.21 4.68 -3.13
C GLU A 86 -14.01 5.52 -3.55
N GLN A 87 -12.91 5.37 -2.85
CA GLN A 87 -11.68 6.13 -3.14
C GLN A 87 -11.12 5.78 -4.51
N PHE A 88 -11.19 4.51 -4.90
CA PHE A 88 -10.70 4.07 -6.20
C PHE A 88 -11.50 4.69 -7.35
N ARG A 89 -12.84 4.71 -7.21
CA ARG A 89 -13.70 5.38 -8.20
C ARG A 89 -13.36 6.86 -8.32
N LYS A 90 -13.19 7.52 -7.19
CA LYS A 90 -12.84 8.93 -7.14
C LYS A 90 -11.47 9.19 -7.79
N ALA A 91 -10.48 8.35 -7.48
CA ALA A 91 -9.14 8.49 -8.03
C ALA A 91 -9.14 8.31 -9.56
N MET A 92 -9.87 7.31 -10.08
CA MET A 92 -9.99 7.13 -11.52
C MET A 92 -10.64 8.32 -12.20
N GLU A 93 -11.68 8.88 -11.57
CA GLU A 93 -12.37 10.04 -12.09
C GLU A 93 -11.46 11.26 -12.13
N GLU A 94 -10.73 11.53 -11.05
CA GLU A 94 -9.79 12.65 -10.98
C GLU A 94 -8.63 12.51 -11.97
N CYS A 95 -8.13 11.29 -12.15
CA CYS A 95 -7.05 11.00 -13.11
C CYS A 95 -7.56 10.84 -14.54
N LYS A 96 -8.88 10.88 -14.74
CA LYS A 96 -9.51 10.79 -16.06
C LYS A 96 -9.11 9.51 -16.80
N ILE A 97 -9.09 8.39 -16.09
CA ILE A 97 -8.76 7.10 -16.67
C ILE A 97 -9.93 6.12 -16.49
N SER A 98 -10.28 5.41 -17.54
CA SER A 98 -11.34 4.41 -17.51
C SER A 98 -10.83 3.07 -16.99
N GLN A 99 -11.77 2.22 -16.55
CA GLN A 99 -11.42 0.85 -16.16
C GLN A 99 -10.77 0.10 -17.32
N TYR A 100 -11.28 0.29 -18.54
CA TYR A 100 -10.75 -0.35 -19.73
C TYR A 100 -9.29 0.03 -19.96
N ALA A 101 -8.99 1.32 -19.92
CA ALA A 101 -7.63 1.81 -20.10
C ALA A 101 -6.70 1.30 -19.00
N LEU A 102 -7.19 1.29 -17.76
CA LEU A 102 -6.41 0.82 -16.61
C LEU A 102 -6.11 -0.66 -16.71
N LYS A 103 -7.12 -1.47 -17.11
CA LYS A 103 -6.92 -2.90 -17.36
C LYS A 103 -5.86 -3.14 -18.42
N ASN A 104 -5.92 -2.42 -19.53
CA ASN A 104 -4.96 -2.59 -20.62
C ASN A 104 -3.55 -2.21 -20.21
N LYS A 105 -3.39 -1.16 -19.41
CA LYS A 105 -2.07 -0.71 -18.94
C LYS A 105 -1.48 -1.62 -17.87
N THR A 106 -2.31 -2.20 -17.01
CA THR A 106 -1.84 -2.99 -15.86
C THR A 106 -1.83 -4.47 -16.09
N GLY A 107 -2.68 -4.98 -16.99
CA GLY A 107 -2.89 -6.42 -17.17
C GLY A 107 -3.70 -7.06 -16.06
N ILE A 108 -4.24 -6.28 -15.12
CA ILE A 108 -5.06 -6.80 -14.02
C ILE A 108 -6.42 -7.24 -14.58
N SER A 109 -6.94 -8.37 -14.08
CA SER A 109 -8.18 -8.94 -14.59
C SER A 109 -9.41 -8.10 -14.24
N TRP A 110 -10.44 -8.15 -15.11
CA TRP A 110 -11.74 -7.54 -14.85
C TRP A 110 -12.34 -8.02 -13.53
N ASN A 111 -12.15 -9.31 -13.22
CA ASN A 111 -12.69 -9.90 -12.00
C ASN A 111 -12.14 -9.19 -10.76
N ASN A 112 -10.84 -8.91 -10.73
CA ASN A 112 -10.21 -8.18 -9.63
C ASN A 112 -10.73 -6.75 -9.55
N PHE A 113 -10.81 -6.03 -10.68
CA PHE A 113 -11.36 -4.68 -10.68
C PHE A 113 -12.79 -4.63 -10.15
N HIS A 114 -13.64 -5.58 -10.57
CA HIS A 114 -15.02 -5.65 -10.11
C HIS A 114 -15.10 -5.89 -8.60
N LYS A 115 -14.27 -6.79 -8.08
CA LYS A 115 -14.25 -7.05 -6.63
C LYS A 115 -13.85 -5.81 -5.85
N TRP A 116 -12.83 -5.10 -6.32
CA TRP A 116 -12.36 -3.88 -5.63
C TRP A 116 -13.39 -2.76 -5.70
N LEU A 117 -14.02 -2.57 -6.84
CA LEU A 117 -15.03 -1.52 -7.03
C LEU A 117 -16.33 -1.82 -6.30
N ASN A 118 -16.63 -3.08 -6.05
CA ASN A 118 -17.83 -3.49 -5.32
C ASN A 118 -17.59 -3.72 -3.82
N GLY A 119 -16.36 -3.47 -3.36
CA GLY A 119 -16.03 -3.61 -1.94
C GLY A 119 -15.91 -5.05 -1.46
N LYS A 120 -15.84 -6.03 -2.37
CA LYS A 120 -15.72 -7.45 -2.01
C LYS A 120 -14.32 -7.83 -1.58
N SER A 121 -13.31 -7.14 -2.10
CA SER A 121 -11.92 -7.35 -1.72
C SER A 121 -11.14 -6.06 -1.94
N LYS A 122 -9.89 -6.06 -1.51
CA LYS A 122 -8.98 -4.92 -1.64
C LYS A 122 -7.67 -5.40 -2.25
N PRO A 123 -7.01 -4.55 -3.03
CA PRO A 123 -5.78 -4.98 -3.71
C PRO A 123 -4.61 -5.15 -2.74
N TYR A 124 -3.74 -6.10 -3.04
CA TYR A 124 -2.45 -6.22 -2.37
C TYR A 124 -1.52 -5.11 -2.87
N PRO A 125 -0.44 -4.80 -2.13
CA PRO A 125 0.48 -3.73 -2.50
C PRO A 125 1.06 -3.81 -3.91
N ASP A 126 1.31 -5.01 -4.44
CA ASP A 126 1.81 -5.17 -5.82
C ASP A 126 0.82 -4.61 -6.84
N SER A 127 -0.47 -4.86 -6.64
CA SER A 127 -1.51 -4.29 -7.50
C SER A 127 -1.61 -2.78 -7.34
N LEU A 128 -1.44 -2.27 -6.12
CA LEU A 128 -1.42 -0.82 -5.88
C LEU A 128 -0.31 -0.15 -6.69
N VAL A 129 0.88 -0.73 -6.70
CA VAL A 129 2.01 -0.19 -7.47
C VAL A 129 1.69 -0.18 -8.97
N LYS A 130 1.14 -1.27 -9.50
CA LYS A 130 0.76 -1.34 -10.92
C LYS A 130 -0.26 -0.26 -11.29
N ILE A 131 -1.25 -0.08 -10.43
CA ILE A 131 -2.30 0.91 -10.64
C ILE A 131 -1.72 2.34 -10.65
N VAL A 132 -0.91 2.69 -9.67
CA VAL A 132 -0.39 4.06 -9.58
C VAL A 132 0.57 4.39 -10.72
N ILE A 133 1.35 3.43 -11.18
CA ILE A 133 2.21 3.64 -12.35
C ILE A 133 1.35 3.95 -13.58
N ALA A 134 0.27 3.20 -13.78
CA ALA A 134 -0.64 3.40 -14.90
C ALA A 134 -1.41 4.72 -14.80
N MET A 135 -1.78 5.13 -13.59
CA MET A 135 -2.54 6.37 -13.34
C MET A 135 -1.64 7.60 -13.18
N GLU A 136 -0.34 7.41 -13.06
CA GLU A 136 0.63 8.48 -12.83
C GLU A 136 0.29 9.28 -11.56
N CYS A 137 -0.01 8.56 -10.48
CA CYS A 137 -0.30 9.15 -9.17
C CYS A 137 0.48 8.43 -8.08
N THR A 138 0.32 8.87 -6.83
CA THR A 138 0.97 8.22 -5.68
C THR A 138 0.05 7.20 -5.04
N VAL A 139 0.64 6.24 -4.29
CA VAL A 139 -0.15 5.28 -3.51
C VAL A 139 -0.93 6.01 -2.42
N ASP A 140 -0.32 6.98 -1.75
CA ASP A 140 -1.01 7.76 -0.72
C ASP A 140 -2.25 8.45 -1.28
N PHE A 141 -2.18 8.98 -2.50
CA PHE A 141 -3.36 9.55 -3.16
C PHE A 141 -4.39 8.47 -3.50
N LEU A 142 -3.94 7.34 -4.06
CA LEU A 142 -4.86 6.27 -4.48
C LEU A 142 -5.66 5.72 -3.31
N ILE A 143 -5.05 5.57 -2.14
CA ILE A 143 -5.75 5.02 -0.97
C ILE A 143 -6.38 6.09 -0.08
N GLY A 144 -6.26 7.37 -0.45
CA GLY A 144 -6.97 8.47 0.20
C GLY A 144 -6.28 9.06 1.41
N ARG A 145 -4.98 8.87 1.55
CA ARG A 145 -4.21 9.43 2.68
C ARG A 145 -3.77 10.88 2.43
N VAL A 146 -3.80 11.32 1.19
CA VAL A 146 -3.54 12.72 0.81
C VAL A 146 -4.55 13.13 -0.25
N ASN A 147 -4.76 14.43 -0.40
CA ASN A 147 -5.68 14.96 -1.42
C ASN A 147 -5.02 15.07 -2.80
#